data_ca44553b5bd1be93b4c580af5349c061
#
_entry.id   ca44553b5bd1be93b4c580af5349c061
#
_cell.length_a   1.000
_cell.length_b   1.000
_cell.length_c   1.000
_cell.angle_alpha   90.00
_cell.angle_beta   90.00
_cell.angle_gamma   90.00
#
_symmetry.space_group_name_H-M   'P 1'
#
loop_
_entity.id
_entity.type
_entity.pdbx_description
1 polymer ?
#
loop_
_entity_poly.entity_id
_entity_poly.type
_entity_poly.pdbx_seq_one_letter_code
_entity_poly.pdbx_strand_id
1 'polypeptide(L)'
;MQILKNNIKIVNLCNKRYNQTMAKNTIIEDTPLIKQFFSIKAQHPEAVLLYRVGDFYETYSDDAILASKVLGIVLTKRANGDKDSLPMAGFPHHAIDTYLPKLVRAGYKVAVCDQLEDPKLAGKKLVKRGVTELVTPGIAFSDDMLEQKENNFLAGIYLEKNLCGIAFLDVSTGTFKLAQGSVEYISTLLSSFNPHETVVTKGTEKAIRKLFGENLYISTIEEWAFVYDSATEKLKKQFETDSLKGFGIESAPLGICSAGAILVYLEQTQHSGLKNIRSISRIVSAKRAYGHCWKNNVYSIFYECSSITNNITTI
;
A
#
# COMPACT_ATOMS: atom_id res chain seq x y z
N MET A 1 14.95 -15.99 -2.53
CA MET A 1 13.68 -16.70 -2.73
C MET A 1 13.21 -17.51 -1.51
N GLN A 2 14.11 -18.16 -0.76
CA GLN A 2 13.76 -18.91 0.47
C GLN A 2 13.37 -18.00 1.65
N ILE A 3 13.99 -16.83 1.78
CA ILE A 3 13.75 -15.86 2.87
C ILE A 3 12.35 -15.24 2.76
N LEU A 4 11.90 -14.90 1.55
CA LEU A 4 10.54 -14.37 1.29
C LEU A 4 9.43 -15.39 1.60
N LYS A 5 9.65 -16.67 1.26
CA LYS A 5 8.68 -17.75 1.58
C LYS A 5 8.53 -17.96 3.09
N ASN A 6 9.62 -17.81 3.84
CA ASN A 6 9.58 -17.91 5.30
C ASN A 6 8.87 -16.70 5.94
N ASN A 7 9.02 -15.49 5.39
CA ASN A 7 8.36 -14.29 5.91
C ASN A 7 6.84 -14.34 5.69
N ILE A 8 6.37 -14.78 4.53
CA ILE A 8 4.91 -14.96 4.26
C ILE A 8 4.30 -16.02 5.18
N LYS A 9 5.02 -17.11 5.47
CA LYS A 9 4.56 -18.14 6.40
C LYS A 9 4.46 -17.63 7.84
N ILE A 10 5.38 -16.75 8.24
CA ILE A 10 5.41 -16.11 9.56
C ILE A 10 4.25 -15.12 9.70
N VAL A 11 3.98 -14.29 8.67
CA VAL A 11 2.84 -13.34 8.66
C VAL A 11 1.50 -14.08 8.77
N ASN A 12 1.33 -15.19 8.04
CA ASN A 12 0.10 -15.99 8.12
C ASN A 12 -0.04 -16.73 9.46
N LEU A 13 1.05 -17.14 10.09
CA LEU A 13 1.06 -17.75 11.42
C LEU A 13 0.80 -16.71 12.53
N CYS A 14 1.33 -15.50 12.39
CA CYS A 14 1.05 -14.39 13.31
C CYS A 14 -0.43 -13.97 13.24
N ASN A 15 -1.00 -13.83 12.06
CA ASN A 15 -2.43 -13.52 11.89
C ASN A 15 -3.35 -14.62 12.44
N LYS A 16 -2.96 -15.89 12.29
CA LYS A 16 -3.73 -17.02 12.83
C LYS A 16 -3.64 -17.12 14.36
N ARG A 17 -2.49 -16.81 14.95
CA ARG A 17 -2.30 -16.74 16.41
C ARG A 17 -2.98 -15.50 17.02
N TYR A 18 -2.92 -14.35 16.36
CA TYR A 18 -3.60 -13.13 16.77
C TYR A 18 -5.10 -13.34 16.95
N ASN A 19 -5.75 -13.97 15.97
CA ASN A 19 -7.18 -14.30 16.07
C ASN A 19 -7.51 -15.36 17.14
N GLN A 20 -6.56 -16.22 17.52
CA GLN A 20 -6.74 -17.19 18.60
C GLN A 20 -6.43 -16.62 19.99
N THR A 21 -5.57 -15.62 20.10
CA THR A 21 -5.20 -14.97 21.38
C THR A 21 -6.27 -13.98 21.83
N MET A 22 -6.99 -13.34 20.89
CA MET A 22 -8.14 -12.48 21.22
C MET A 22 -9.34 -13.25 21.80
N ALA A 23 -9.39 -14.57 21.66
CA ALA A 23 -10.47 -15.43 22.23
C ALA A 23 -10.24 -15.84 23.70
N LYS A 24 -9.10 -15.50 24.31
CA LYS A 24 -8.85 -15.70 25.73
C LYS A 24 -8.91 -14.37 26.47
N ASN A 25 -10.10 -13.94 26.84
CA ASN A 25 -10.35 -12.84 27.77
C ASN A 25 -9.73 -13.14 29.15
N THR A 26 -8.48 -12.76 29.34
CA THR A 26 -7.96 -12.47 30.67
C THR A 26 -8.17 -10.98 30.87
N ILE A 27 -8.98 -10.57 31.82
CA ILE A 27 -9.21 -9.17 32.21
C ILE A 27 -7.90 -8.69 32.84
N ILE A 28 -7.01 -8.13 32.00
CA ILE A 28 -5.83 -7.40 32.42
C ILE A 28 -6.30 -5.97 32.68
N GLU A 29 -6.08 -5.46 33.88
CA GLU A 29 -6.27 -4.02 34.15
C GLU A 29 -5.16 -3.23 33.47
N ASP A 30 -5.35 -2.98 32.17
CA ASP A 30 -4.42 -2.19 31.37
C ASP A 30 -4.36 -0.75 31.85
N THR A 31 -3.16 -0.18 31.88
CA THR A 31 -3.00 1.25 32.11
C THR A 31 -3.75 2.05 31.02
N PRO A 32 -4.21 3.29 31.32
CA PRO A 32 -4.94 4.09 30.33
C PRO A 32 -4.21 4.24 28.98
N LEU A 33 -2.89 4.29 29.00
CA LEU A 33 -2.05 4.38 27.80
C LEU A 33 -2.11 3.08 26.99
N ILE A 34 -2.02 1.92 27.64
CA ILE A 34 -2.08 0.62 26.98
C ILE A 34 -3.49 0.34 26.44
N LYS A 35 -4.54 0.73 27.17
CA LYS A 35 -5.93 0.68 26.65
C LYS A 35 -6.08 1.50 25.37
N GLN A 36 -5.51 2.71 25.32
CA GLN A 36 -5.53 3.55 24.12
C GLN A 36 -4.77 2.89 22.97
N PHE A 37 -3.58 2.32 23.22
CA PHE A 37 -2.81 1.58 22.22
C PHE A 37 -3.63 0.45 21.59
N PHE A 38 -4.20 -0.44 22.40
CA PHE A 38 -4.99 -1.56 21.89
C PHE A 38 -6.27 -1.14 21.17
N SER A 39 -6.90 -0.04 21.61
CA SER A 39 -8.06 0.54 20.92
C SER A 39 -7.72 1.00 19.51
N ILE A 40 -6.55 1.64 19.32
CA ILE A 40 -6.06 2.06 18.02
C ILE A 40 -5.59 0.85 17.19
N LYS A 41 -4.87 -0.09 17.83
CA LYS A 41 -4.43 -1.33 17.17
C LYS A 41 -5.59 -2.16 16.62
N ALA A 42 -6.72 -2.20 17.31
CA ALA A 42 -7.92 -2.91 16.86
C ALA A 42 -8.51 -2.34 15.56
N GLN A 43 -8.23 -1.06 15.24
CA GLN A 43 -8.64 -0.44 13.98
C GLN A 43 -7.69 -0.76 12.83
N HIS A 44 -6.43 -1.13 13.14
CA HIS A 44 -5.38 -1.46 12.17
C HIS A 44 -4.70 -2.79 12.55
N PRO A 45 -5.43 -3.91 12.59
CA PRO A 45 -4.93 -5.17 13.12
C PRO A 45 -3.76 -5.74 12.31
N GLU A 46 -3.71 -5.46 11.01
CA GLU A 46 -2.67 -5.94 10.09
C GLU A 46 -1.40 -5.07 10.06
N ALA A 47 -1.44 -3.87 10.66
CA ALA A 47 -0.32 -2.94 10.63
C ALA A 47 0.48 -2.99 11.94
N VAL A 48 1.81 -2.89 11.87
CA VAL A 48 2.66 -2.64 13.04
C VAL A 48 2.37 -1.22 13.53
N LEU A 49 1.93 -1.08 14.78
CA LEU A 49 1.58 0.21 15.34
C LEU A 49 2.81 0.85 16.02
N LEU A 50 3.32 1.93 15.43
CA LEU A 50 4.33 2.80 16.02
C LEU A 50 3.59 3.91 16.80
N TYR A 51 3.62 3.81 18.11
CA TYR A 51 2.81 4.63 19.00
C TYR A 51 3.65 5.68 19.73
N ARG A 52 3.40 6.95 19.50
CA ARG A 52 4.18 8.06 20.07
C ARG A 52 3.97 8.19 21.57
N VAL A 53 5.05 8.04 22.34
CA VAL A 53 5.08 8.23 23.78
C VAL A 53 6.24 9.16 24.13
N GLY A 54 5.95 10.45 24.38
CA GLY A 54 6.97 11.47 24.56
C GLY A 54 7.90 11.56 23.35
N ASP A 55 9.19 11.33 23.56
CA ASP A 55 10.22 11.41 22.51
C ASP A 55 10.49 10.07 21.80
N PHE A 56 9.65 9.06 22.04
CA PHE A 56 9.82 7.73 21.43
C PHE A 56 8.60 7.32 20.64
N TYR A 57 8.82 6.49 19.60
CA TYR A 57 7.82 5.59 19.06
C TYR A 57 8.00 4.25 19.77
N GLU A 58 6.97 3.82 20.48
CA GLU A 58 6.92 2.56 21.18
C GLU A 58 5.93 1.62 20.48
N THR A 59 6.20 0.34 20.57
CA THR A 59 5.29 -0.70 20.10
C THR A 59 5.22 -1.79 21.15
N TYR A 60 4.10 -2.53 21.24
CA TYR A 60 3.83 -3.46 22.33
C TYR A 60 3.37 -4.81 21.82
N SER A 61 3.43 -5.84 22.70
CA SER A 61 2.97 -7.20 22.43
C SER A 61 3.68 -7.83 21.21
N ASP A 62 2.94 -8.42 20.29
CA ASP A 62 3.47 -9.09 19.09
C ASP A 62 4.17 -8.11 18.13
N ASP A 63 3.66 -6.86 18.04
CA ASP A 63 4.29 -5.82 17.26
C ASP A 63 5.70 -5.49 17.78
N ALA A 64 5.90 -5.49 19.11
CA ALA A 64 7.20 -5.26 19.72
C ALA A 64 8.19 -6.38 19.40
N ILE A 65 7.75 -7.62 19.48
CA ILE A 65 8.57 -8.80 19.14
C ILE A 65 9.00 -8.75 17.68
N LEU A 66 8.05 -8.40 16.80
CA LEU A 66 8.28 -8.25 15.37
C LEU A 66 9.25 -7.11 15.09
N ALA A 67 8.96 -5.91 15.61
CA ALA A 67 9.78 -4.72 15.41
C ALA A 67 11.22 -4.93 15.93
N SER A 68 11.38 -5.51 17.13
CA SER A 68 12.70 -5.84 17.67
C SER A 68 13.51 -6.73 16.73
N LYS A 69 12.87 -7.75 16.17
CA LYS A 69 13.52 -8.69 15.25
C LYS A 69 13.92 -8.06 13.91
N VAL A 70 13.03 -7.23 13.34
CA VAL A 70 13.25 -6.62 12.03
C VAL A 70 14.23 -5.45 12.10
N LEU A 71 14.09 -4.62 13.13
CA LEU A 71 14.87 -3.39 13.29
C LEU A 71 16.20 -3.62 14.00
N GLY A 72 16.39 -4.76 14.67
CA GLY A 72 17.55 -5.04 15.51
C GLY A 72 17.59 -4.19 16.78
N ILE A 73 16.43 -3.73 17.28
CA ILE A 73 16.32 -2.94 18.52
C ILE A 73 16.03 -3.84 19.71
N VAL A 74 16.34 -3.35 20.92
CA VAL A 74 16.19 -4.12 22.15
C VAL A 74 14.71 -4.36 22.47
N LEU A 75 14.36 -5.63 22.70
CA LEU A 75 13.06 -6.01 23.24
C LEU A 75 13.13 -5.88 24.76
N THR A 76 12.30 -5.01 25.30
CA THR A 76 12.18 -4.77 26.74
C THR A 76 10.81 -5.20 27.25
N LYS A 77 10.53 -4.94 28.52
CA LYS A 77 9.23 -5.19 29.12
C LYS A 77 8.76 -3.92 29.80
N ARG A 78 7.51 -3.55 29.55
CA ARG A 78 6.84 -2.45 30.25
C ARG A 78 5.97 -3.03 31.36
N ALA A 79 6.07 -2.48 32.56
CA ALA A 79 5.15 -2.81 33.63
C ALA A 79 3.73 -2.36 33.24
N ASN A 80 2.75 -3.26 33.32
CA ASN A 80 1.35 -3.01 33.05
C ASN A 80 0.53 -3.37 34.30
N GLY A 81 0.47 -2.44 35.26
CA GLY A 81 -0.12 -2.68 36.56
C GLY A 81 0.71 -3.69 37.42
N ASP A 82 0.07 -4.30 38.41
CA ASP A 82 0.75 -5.08 39.44
C ASP A 82 1.11 -6.52 39.02
N LYS A 83 0.72 -7.03 37.86
CA LYS A 83 0.77 -8.47 37.59
C LYS A 83 1.47 -8.93 36.33
N ASP A 84 1.50 -8.16 35.25
CA ASP A 84 2.09 -8.64 33.98
C ASP A 84 2.94 -7.58 33.29
N SER A 85 4.12 -8.01 32.81
CA SER A 85 4.99 -7.19 31.99
C SER A 85 4.68 -7.44 30.52
N LEU A 86 4.35 -6.36 29.78
CA LEU A 86 4.07 -6.40 28.35
C LEU A 86 5.37 -6.26 27.55
N PRO A 87 5.65 -7.12 26.54
CA PRO A 87 6.75 -6.91 25.62
C PRO A 87 6.66 -5.52 24.99
N MET A 88 7.77 -4.80 24.95
CA MET A 88 7.89 -3.45 24.41
C MET A 88 9.18 -3.31 23.63
N ALA A 89 9.14 -2.65 22.51
CA ALA A 89 10.28 -2.16 21.76
C ALA A 89 10.03 -0.73 21.33
N GLY A 90 11.08 0.06 21.17
CA GLY A 90 10.92 1.45 20.75
C GLY A 90 12.23 2.08 20.32
N PHE A 91 12.10 3.22 19.66
CA PHE A 91 13.21 4.02 19.17
C PHE A 91 12.86 5.51 19.27
N PRO A 92 13.87 6.40 19.32
CA PRO A 92 13.62 7.85 19.35
C PRO A 92 12.81 8.33 18.14
N HIS A 93 11.83 9.20 18.35
CA HIS A 93 10.91 9.63 17.29
C HIS A 93 11.61 10.30 16.10
N HIS A 94 12.69 11.04 16.34
CA HIS A 94 13.47 11.66 15.28
C HIS A 94 14.21 10.66 14.38
N ALA A 95 14.25 9.38 14.77
CA ALA A 95 14.87 8.32 13.98
C ALA A 95 13.85 7.54 13.12
N ILE A 96 12.61 8.04 13.00
CA ILE A 96 11.56 7.36 12.23
C ILE A 96 11.99 7.09 10.78
N ASP A 97 12.66 8.06 10.14
CA ASP A 97 13.12 7.94 8.75
C ASP A 97 14.16 6.81 8.57
N THR A 98 14.83 6.39 9.64
CA THR A 98 15.77 5.27 9.61
C THR A 98 15.09 3.92 9.86
N TYR A 99 14.07 3.87 10.74
CA TYR A 99 13.47 2.60 11.18
C TYR A 99 12.21 2.21 10.42
N LEU A 100 11.36 3.19 10.06
CA LEU A 100 10.15 2.95 9.29
C LEU A 100 10.43 2.25 7.95
N PRO A 101 11.43 2.68 7.14
CA PRO A 101 11.77 2.01 5.89
C PRO A 101 12.13 0.54 6.05
N LYS A 102 12.79 0.16 7.15
CA LYS A 102 13.19 -1.22 7.40
C LYS A 102 11.98 -2.14 7.62
N LEU A 103 10.95 -1.66 8.33
CA LEU A 103 9.71 -2.41 8.52
C LEU A 103 8.96 -2.58 7.19
N VAL A 104 8.87 -1.51 6.42
CA VAL A 104 8.15 -1.49 5.14
C VAL A 104 8.85 -2.37 4.10
N ARG A 105 10.19 -2.30 3.98
CA ARG A 105 11.00 -3.19 3.12
C ARG A 105 10.90 -4.66 3.54
N ALA A 106 10.69 -4.93 4.82
CA ALA A 106 10.43 -6.28 5.30
C ALA A 106 9.01 -6.78 4.97
N GLY A 107 8.18 -5.95 4.29
CA GLY A 107 6.83 -6.30 3.82
C GLY A 107 5.73 -6.04 4.85
N TYR A 108 5.97 -5.22 5.87
CA TYR A 108 4.96 -4.92 6.89
C TYR A 108 4.27 -3.58 6.59
N LYS A 109 2.95 -3.55 6.81
CA LYS A 109 2.22 -2.28 6.95
C LYS A 109 2.59 -1.66 8.29
N VAL A 110 2.75 -0.35 8.32
CA VAL A 110 3.09 0.39 9.53
C VAL A 110 2.11 1.53 9.74
N ALA A 111 1.43 1.55 10.88
CA ALA A 111 0.59 2.64 11.30
C ALA A 111 1.40 3.57 12.22
N VAL A 112 1.65 4.78 11.77
CA VAL A 112 2.29 5.83 12.57
C VAL A 112 1.21 6.54 13.37
N CYS A 113 1.33 6.50 14.68
CA CYS A 113 0.36 7.08 15.60
C CYS A 113 1.00 8.19 16.41
N ASP A 114 0.61 9.43 16.14
CA ASP A 114 1.13 10.60 16.79
C ASP A 114 0.18 11.20 17.82
N GLN A 115 0.72 12.12 18.63
CA GLN A 115 -0.02 12.92 19.56
C GLN A 115 -0.77 14.02 18.79
N LEU A 116 -2.09 14.06 18.91
CA LEU A 116 -2.96 15.02 18.22
C LEU A 116 -3.11 16.36 18.98
N GLU A 117 -2.57 16.42 20.20
CA GLU A 117 -2.62 17.60 21.05
C GLU A 117 -1.29 17.80 21.77
N ASP A 118 -0.97 19.04 22.14
CA ASP A 118 0.24 19.36 22.90
C ASP A 118 0.17 18.72 24.31
N PRO A 119 1.14 17.87 24.69
CA PRO A 119 1.19 17.27 26.02
C PRO A 119 1.16 18.29 27.16
N LYS A 120 1.67 19.50 26.94
CA LYS A 120 1.67 20.59 27.93
C LYS A 120 0.26 21.07 28.22
N LEU A 121 -0.65 21.01 27.25
CA LEU A 121 -2.04 21.43 27.40
C LEU A 121 -2.93 20.35 28.00
N ALA A 122 -2.56 19.07 27.84
CA ALA A 122 -3.31 17.94 28.38
C ALA A 122 -3.27 17.84 29.93
N GLY A 123 -2.28 18.46 30.57
CA GLY A 123 -2.11 18.43 32.01
C GLY A 123 -1.98 17.01 32.57
N LYS A 124 -2.90 16.60 33.47
CA LYS A 124 -2.95 15.25 34.03
C LYS A 124 -3.74 14.24 33.18
N LYS A 125 -4.37 14.67 32.09
CA LYS A 125 -5.16 13.80 31.21
C LYS A 125 -4.25 13.04 30.25
N LEU A 126 -4.71 11.87 29.81
CA LEU A 126 -4.03 11.13 28.76
C LEU A 126 -4.12 11.91 27.44
N VAL A 127 -2.97 12.19 26.82
CA VAL A 127 -2.87 12.86 25.52
C VAL A 127 -3.60 12.05 24.46
N LYS A 128 -4.43 12.71 23.65
CA LYS A 128 -5.11 12.08 22.52
C LYS A 128 -4.09 11.73 21.44
N ARG A 129 -4.22 10.54 20.91
CA ARG A 129 -3.40 10.02 19.81
C ARG A 129 -4.28 9.46 18.73
N GLY A 130 -3.78 9.48 17.50
CA GLY A 130 -4.44 8.90 16.35
C GLY A 130 -3.42 8.52 15.28
N VAL A 131 -3.81 7.62 14.39
CA VAL A 131 -3.00 7.27 13.24
C VAL A 131 -2.98 8.47 12.30
N THR A 132 -1.79 9.00 12.05
CA THR A 132 -1.52 10.12 11.16
C THR A 132 -1.12 9.65 9.77
N GLU A 133 -0.55 8.45 9.69
CA GLU A 133 -0.09 7.87 8.44
C GLU A 133 -0.13 6.34 8.51
N LEU A 134 -0.54 5.70 7.41
CA LEU A 134 -0.47 4.26 7.23
C LEU A 134 0.45 3.95 6.05
N VAL A 135 1.69 3.59 6.34
CA VAL A 135 2.72 3.31 5.33
C VAL A 135 2.68 1.84 4.94
N THR A 136 2.63 1.59 3.64
CA THR A 136 2.59 0.23 3.06
C THR A 136 3.72 0.05 2.04
N PRO A 137 4.10 -1.19 1.69
CA PRO A 137 5.18 -1.45 0.72
C PRO A 137 5.01 -0.75 -0.62
N GLY A 138 3.78 -0.60 -1.11
CA GLY A 138 3.47 0.06 -2.39
C GLY A 138 3.40 1.58 -2.33
N ILE A 139 3.43 2.16 -1.12
CA ILE A 139 3.26 3.61 -0.89
C ILE A 139 4.45 4.24 -0.16
N ALA A 140 5.61 3.62 -0.21
CA ALA A 140 6.82 4.18 0.40
C ALA A 140 7.33 5.40 -0.39
N PHE A 141 7.42 6.59 0.26
CA PHE A 141 7.72 7.87 -0.41
C PHE A 141 9.13 8.41 -0.20
N SER A 142 9.86 7.97 0.83
CA SER A 142 11.17 8.55 1.09
C SER A 142 12.22 7.99 0.15
N ASP A 143 13.13 8.85 -0.31
CA ASP A 143 14.27 8.46 -1.14
C ASP A 143 15.09 7.32 -0.50
N ASP A 144 15.11 7.27 0.84
CA ASP A 144 15.75 6.20 1.62
C ASP A 144 14.95 4.88 1.60
N MET A 145 13.65 4.91 1.25
CA MET A 145 12.80 3.74 1.12
C MET A 145 12.90 3.07 -0.25
N LEU A 146 13.24 3.84 -1.28
CA LEU A 146 13.40 3.34 -2.64
C LEU A 146 14.84 2.82 -2.81
N GLU A 147 15.00 1.58 -3.21
CA GLU A 147 16.27 1.11 -3.77
C GLU A 147 16.55 1.90 -5.04
N GLN A 148 17.77 2.44 -5.15
CA GLN A 148 18.16 3.37 -6.21
C GLN A 148 17.72 2.86 -7.59
N LYS A 149 16.85 3.63 -8.28
CA LYS A 149 16.44 3.50 -9.68
C LYS A 149 15.35 2.49 -10.04
N GLU A 150 14.67 1.83 -9.11
CA GLU A 150 13.50 1.00 -9.43
C GLU A 150 12.19 1.74 -9.08
N ASN A 151 11.21 1.65 -9.98
CA ASN A 151 9.87 2.20 -9.73
C ASN A 151 9.20 1.39 -8.62
N ASN A 152 8.55 2.07 -7.69
CA ASN A 152 7.75 1.43 -6.64
C ASN A 152 6.26 1.45 -7.02
N PHE A 153 5.81 0.45 -7.76
CA PHE A 153 4.44 0.40 -8.23
C PHE A 153 3.46 -0.17 -7.20
N LEU A 154 2.39 0.59 -6.96
CA LEU A 154 1.13 0.14 -6.40
C LEU A 154 0.23 -0.27 -7.56
N ALA A 155 -0.34 -1.48 -7.54
CA ALA A 155 -1.28 -1.94 -8.54
C ALA A 155 -2.71 -1.98 -7.98
N GLY A 156 -3.72 -1.73 -8.82
CA GLY A 156 -5.12 -2.00 -8.55
C GLY A 156 -5.65 -3.00 -9.56
N ILE A 157 -6.33 -4.06 -9.14
CA ILE A 157 -6.91 -5.06 -10.03
C ILE A 157 -8.41 -5.16 -9.78
N TYR A 158 -9.17 -5.05 -10.86
CA TYR A 158 -10.60 -5.31 -10.88
C TYR A 158 -10.95 -6.42 -11.87
N LEU A 159 -11.68 -7.43 -11.39
CA LEU A 159 -12.04 -8.60 -12.16
C LEU A 159 -13.55 -8.59 -12.44
N GLU A 160 -13.93 -8.62 -13.71
CA GLU A 160 -15.31 -8.79 -14.13
C GLU A 160 -15.43 -9.91 -15.16
N LYS A 161 -16.05 -11.02 -14.77
CA LYS A 161 -16.19 -12.23 -15.61
C LYS A 161 -14.82 -12.69 -16.15
N ASN A 162 -14.57 -12.54 -17.46
CA ASN A 162 -13.34 -12.98 -18.13
C ASN A 162 -12.42 -11.82 -18.50
N LEU A 163 -12.74 -10.59 -18.09
CA LEU A 163 -11.94 -9.40 -18.33
C LEU A 163 -11.42 -8.84 -17.03
N CYS A 164 -10.19 -8.36 -17.08
CA CYS A 164 -9.55 -7.69 -15.95
C CYS A 164 -9.18 -6.26 -16.33
N GLY A 165 -9.44 -5.35 -15.40
CA GLY A 165 -8.83 -4.03 -15.36
C GLY A 165 -7.62 -4.04 -14.45
N ILE A 166 -6.59 -3.30 -14.82
CA ILE A 166 -5.42 -3.06 -13.98
C ILE A 166 -4.98 -1.60 -14.10
N ALA A 167 -4.51 -1.06 -12.99
CA ALA A 167 -3.80 0.21 -12.99
C ALA A 167 -2.52 0.07 -12.17
N PHE A 168 -1.48 0.82 -12.54
CA PHE A 168 -0.19 0.89 -11.87
C PHE A 168 0.10 2.35 -11.55
N LEU A 169 0.42 2.63 -10.32
CA LEU A 169 0.81 3.94 -9.85
C LEU A 169 2.12 3.87 -9.10
N ASP A 170 3.08 4.64 -9.55
CA ASP A 170 4.25 4.99 -8.75
C ASP A 170 4.03 6.37 -8.16
N VAL A 171 3.82 6.41 -6.86
CA VAL A 171 3.47 7.66 -6.17
C VAL A 171 4.65 8.62 -6.12
N SER A 172 5.87 8.12 -6.09
CA SER A 172 7.09 8.94 -6.03
C SER A 172 7.33 9.73 -7.33
N THR A 173 7.13 9.08 -8.47
CA THR A 173 7.33 9.68 -9.80
C THR A 173 6.06 10.30 -10.38
N GLY A 174 4.89 9.97 -9.84
CA GLY A 174 3.58 10.34 -10.41
C GLY A 174 3.22 9.55 -11.67
N THR A 175 3.97 8.49 -11.99
CA THR A 175 3.70 7.63 -13.14
C THR A 175 2.43 6.83 -12.91
N PHE A 176 1.37 7.11 -13.68
CA PHE A 176 0.08 6.44 -13.57
C PHE A 176 -0.32 5.83 -14.91
N LYS A 177 -0.49 4.51 -14.94
CA LYS A 177 -0.81 3.76 -16.16
C LYS A 177 -1.95 2.80 -15.89
N LEU A 178 -2.81 2.57 -16.91
CA LEU A 178 -3.88 1.57 -16.81
C LEU A 178 -3.98 0.71 -18.06
N ALA A 179 -4.57 -0.47 -17.89
CA ALA A 179 -4.90 -1.39 -18.97
C ALA A 179 -6.17 -2.16 -18.67
N GLN A 180 -6.72 -2.77 -19.72
CA GLN A 180 -7.81 -3.73 -19.64
C GLN A 180 -7.61 -4.82 -20.67
N GLY A 181 -7.87 -6.07 -20.29
CA GLY A 181 -7.72 -7.20 -21.19
C GLY A 181 -8.00 -8.55 -20.53
N SER A 182 -7.54 -9.62 -21.20
CA SER A 182 -7.66 -10.98 -20.65
C SER A 182 -6.73 -11.20 -19.45
N VAL A 183 -6.98 -12.26 -18.69
CA VAL A 183 -6.15 -12.64 -17.52
C VAL A 183 -4.69 -12.82 -17.92
N GLU A 184 -4.41 -13.44 -19.06
CA GLU A 184 -3.04 -13.68 -19.54
C GLU A 184 -2.30 -12.37 -19.85
N TYR A 185 -3.00 -11.41 -20.46
CA TYR A 185 -2.43 -10.10 -20.74
C TYR A 185 -2.11 -9.34 -19.44
N ILE A 186 -3.03 -9.35 -18.48
CA ILE A 186 -2.82 -8.71 -17.18
C ILE A 186 -1.70 -9.40 -16.39
N SER A 187 -1.61 -10.74 -16.45
CA SER A 187 -0.51 -11.49 -15.85
C SER A 187 0.86 -11.08 -16.42
N THR A 188 0.93 -10.85 -17.74
CA THR A 188 2.15 -10.36 -18.39
C THR A 188 2.53 -8.96 -17.88
N LEU A 189 1.55 -8.06 -17.74
CA LEU A 189 1.79 -6.72 -17.20
C LEU A 189 2.23 -6.77 -15.73
N LEU A 190 1.59 -7.59 -14.90
CA LEU A 190 2.00 -7.79 -13.50
C LEU A 190 3.45 -8.25 -13.38
N SER A 191 3.85 -9.21 -14.22
CA SER A 191 5.24 -9.69 -14.25
C SER A 191 6.22 -8.61 -14.72
N SER A 192 5.81 -7.72 -15.62
CA SER A 192 6.65 -6.66 -16.18
C SER A 192 6.81 -5.47 -15.24
N PHE A 193 5.73 -5.05 -14.58
CA PHE A 193 5.73 -3.92 -13.65
C PHE A 193 6.14 -4.32 -12.24
N ASN A 194 6.03 -5.60 -11.90
CA ASN A 194 6.39 -6.19 -10.62
C ASN A 194 5.96 -5.32 -9.40
N PRO A 195 4.65 -5.08 -9.21
CA PRO A 195 4.17 -4.18 -8.17
C PRO A 195 4.50 -4.73 -6.77
N HIS A 196 4.90 -3.84 -5.87
CA HIS A 196 5.17 -4.20 -4.48
C HIS A 196 3.90 -4.43 -3.67
N GLU A 197 2.77 -3.90 -4.15
CA GLU A 197 1.46 -4.07 -3.52
C GLU A 197 0.35 -4.07 -4.56
N THR A 198 -0.69 -4.85 -4.32
CA THR A 198 -1.84 -4.98 -5.21
C THR A 198 -3.14 -4.78 -4.42
N VAL A 199 -3.90 -3.76 -4.79
CA VAL A 199 -5.20 -3.44 -4.21
C VAL A 199 -6.29 -4.18 -4.98
N VAL A 200 -7.15 -4.90 -4.25
CA VAL A 200 -8.25 -5.67 -4.82
C VAL A 200 -9.53 -5.46 -4.01
N THR A 201 -10.67 -5.87 -4.57
CA THR A 201 -11.93 -5.88 -3.85
C THR A 201 -11.90 -6.91 -2.73
N LYS A 202 -12.37 -6.52 -1.55
CA LYS A 202 -12.49 -7.41 -0.40
C LYS A 202 -13.30 -8.66 -0.75
N GLY A 203 -12.76 -9.84 -0.38
CA GLY A 203 -13.35 -11.13 -0.69
C GLY A 203 -12.88 -11.76 -2.01
N THR A 204 -12.15 -11.03 -2.86
CA THR A 204 -11.61 -11.55 -4.13
C THR A 204 -10.17 -12.06 -4.04
N GLU A 205 -9.52 -11.95 -2.89
CA GLU A 205 -8.09 -12.21 -2.68
C GLU A 205 -7.70 -13.62 -3.14
N LYS A 206 -8.51 -14.62 -2.79
CA LYS A 206 -8.25 -16.02 -3.17
C LYS A 206 -8.33 -16.23 -4.68
N ALA A 207 -9.30 -15.59 -5.35
CA ALA A 207 -9.45 -15.65 -6.79
C ALA A 207 -8.27 -14.98 -7.50
N ILE A 208 -7.85 -13.81 -7.04
CA ILE A 208 -6.71 -13.07 -7.57
C ILE A 208 -5.41 -13.86 -7.40
N ARG A 209 -5.15 -14.44 -6.22
CA ARG A 209 -3.98 -15.30 -6.00
C ARG A 209 -3.96 -16.52 -6.90
N LYS A 210 -5.11 -17.16 -7.10
CA LYS A 210 -5.25 -18.30 -8.00
C LYS A 210 -4.92 -17.95 -9.46
N LEU A 211 -5.29 -16.75 -9.91
CA LEU A 211 -5.10 -16.28 -11.29
C LEU A 211 -3.68 -15.74 -11.55
N PHE A 212 -3.12 -15.01 -10.61
CA PHE A 212 -1.90 -14.21 -10.81
C PHE A 212 -0.72 -14.64 -9.94
N GLY A 213 -0.93 -15.58 -9.02
CA GLY A 213 0.13 -16.16 -8.18
C GLY A 213 0.02 -15.84 -6.70
N GLU A 214 0.56 -16.76 -5.88
CA GLU A 214 0.50 -16.69 -4.41
C GLU A 214 1.42 -15.63 -3.80
N ASN A 215 2.39 -15.11 -4.57
CA ASN A 215 3.41 -14.19 -4.06
C ASN A 215 2.98 -12.72 -4.03
N LEU A 216 1.78 -12.40 -4.51
CA LEU A 216 1.28 -11.04 -4.52
C LEU A 216 1.03 -10.54 -3.08
N TYR A 217 1.56 -9.36 -2.77
CA TYR A 217 1.19 -8.65 -1.55
C TYR A 217 -0.15 -7.94 -1.81
N ILE A 218 -1.21 -8.48 -1.23
CA ILE A 218 -2.59 -8.03 -1.49
C ILE A 218 -3.09 -7.18 -0.33
N SER A 219 -3.63 -6.00 -0.67
CA SER A 219 -4.43 -5.15 0.18
C SER A 219 -5.86 -5.08 -0.34
N THR A 220 -6.83 -4.98 0.55
CA THR A 220 -8.23 -5.01 0.18
C THR A 220 -8.93 -3.70 0.52
N ILE A 221 -9.85 -3.31 -0.35
CA ILE A 221 -10.78 -2.20 -0.09
C ILE A 221 -12.20 -2.62 -0.43
N GLU A 222 -13.16 -1.83 0.00
CA GLU A 222 -14.58 -2.11 -0.22
C GLU A 222 -14.95 -1.99 -1.71
N GLU A 223 -15.94 -2.77 -2.16
CA GLU A 223 -16.34 -2.89 -3.56
C GLU A 223 -16.75 -1.55 -4.21
N TRP A 224 -17.35 -0.63 -3.45
CA TRP A 224 -17.78 0.67 -3.97
C TRP A 224 -16.63 1.50 -4.56
N ALA A 225 -15.39 1.26 -4.15
CA ALA A 225 -14.21 1.95 -4.68
C ALA A 225 -13.91 1.58 -6.15
N PHE A 226 -14.42 0.43 -6.60
CA PHE A 226 -14.27 -0.05 -7.98
C PHE A 226 -15.46 0.28 -8.87
N VAL A 227 -16.45 1.04 -8.39
CA VAL A 227 -17.60 1.46 -9.19
C VAL A 227 -17.17 2.51 -10.21
N TYR A 228 -17.53 2.32 -11.49
CA TYR A 228 -17.08 3.12 -12.63
C TYR A 228 -17.34 4.63 -12.45
N ASP A 229 -18.55 5.01 -12.03
CA ASP A 229 -18.91 6.42 -11.86
C ASP A 229 -18.09 7.07 -10.74
N SER A 230 -17.95 6.40 -9.60
CA SER A 230 -17.13 6.85 -8.49
C SER A 230 -15.66 6.98 -8.89
N ALA A 231 -15.12 6.00 -9.60
CA ALA A 231 -13.75 6.01 -10.11
C ALA A 231 -13.51 7.16 -11.09
N THR A 232 -14.47 7.39 -11.99
CA THR A 232 -14.40 8.47 -12.98
C THR A 232 -14.41 9.86 -12.32
N GLU A 233 -15.27 10.07 -11.33
CA GLU A 233 -15.32 11.33 -10.58
C GLU A 233 -14.04 11.56 -9.77
N LYS A 234 -13.49 10.51 -9.16
CA LYS A 234 -12.21 10.59 -8.45
C LYS A 234 -11.07 11.02 -9.37
N LEU A 235 -10.96 10.39 -10.55
CA LEU A 235 -9.92 10.72 -11.52
C LEU A 235 -10.09 12.13 -12.08
N LYS A 236 -11.32 12.57 -12.37
CA LYS A 236 -11.61 13.95 -12.79
C LYS A 236 -11.18 14.96 -11.74
N LYS A 237 -11.50 14.69 -10.47
CA LYS A 237 -11.11 15.55 -9.36
C LYS A 237 -9.59 15.59 -9.20
N GLN A 238 -8.91 14.43 -9.30
CA GLN A 238 -7.46 14.34 -9.17
C GLN A 238 -6.73 15.12 -10.27
N PHE A 239 -7.23 15.07 -11.51
CA PHE A 239 -6.60 15.73 -12.65
C PHE A 239 -7.18 17.12 -12.96
N GLU A 240 -8.08 17.62 -12.11
CA GLU A 240 -8.74 18.93 -12.25
C GLU A 240 -9.35 19.10 -13.66
N THR A 241 -10.09 18.09 -14.16
CA THR A 241 -10.65 18.04 -15.50
C THR A 241 -12.12 17.62 -15.50
N ASP A 242 -12.89 18.13 -16.47
CA ASP A 242 -14.30 17.73 -16.66
C ASP A 242 -14.44 16.43 -17.47
N SER A 243 -13.40 16.01 -18.19
CA SER A 243 -13.46 14.84 -19.07
C SER A 243 -12.15 14.06 -19.09
N LEU A 244 -12.26 12.73 -19.08
CA LEU A 244 -11.11 11.82 -19.20
C LEU A 244 -10.70 11.56 -20.68
N LYS A 245 -11.40 12.16 -21.69
CA LYS A 245 -11.13 11.96 -23.11
C LYS A 245 -9.69 12.29 -23.49
N GLY A 246 -9.15 13.38 -22.94
CA GLY A 246 -7.79 13.83 -23.21
C GLY A 246 -6.70 12.83 -22.83
N PHE A 247 -6.98 11.90 -21.93
CA PHE A 247 -6.03 10.87 -21.49
C PHE A 247 -6.11 9.58 -22.34
N GLY A 248 -7.10 9.44 -23.25
CA GLY A 248 -7.25 8.26 -24.11
C GLY A 248 -7.60 6.96 -23.39
N ILE A 249 -8.22 7.04 -22.20
CA ILE A 249 -8.48 5.89 -21.32
C ILE A 249 -9.93 5.38 -21.37
N GLU A 250 -10.85 6.09 -22.03
CA GLU A 250 -12.30 5.78 -22.03
C GLU A 250 -12.64 4.37 -22.53
N SER A 251 -11.81 3.81 -23.40
CA SER A 251 -12.01 2.45 -23.92
C SER A 251 -11.54 1.34 -22.97
N ALA A 252 -11.18 1.68 -21.73
CA ALA A 252 -10.75 0.75 -20.70
C ALA A 252 -11.51 0.96 -19.37
N PRO A 253 -12.85 0.75 -19.35
CA PRO A 253 -13.67 1.04 -18.18
C PRO A 253 -13.22 0.29 -16.92
N LEU A 254 -12.83 -1.00 -17.02
CA LEU A 254 -12.34 -1.75 -15.86
C LEU A 254 -10.97 -1.22 -15.39
N GLY A 255 -10.13 -0.72 -16.30
CA GLY A 255 -8.89 -0.03 -15.95
C GLY A 255 -9.15 1.27 -15.19
N ILE A 256 -10.21 2.02 -15.58
CA ILE A 256 -10.65 3.23 -14.86
C ILE A 256 -11.12 2.86 -13.45
N CYS A 257 -11.90 1.79 -13.28
CA CYS A 257 -12.29 1.28 -11.97
C CYS A 257 -11.07 0.98 -11.09
N SER A 258 -10.08 0.28 -11.65
CA SER A 258 -8.84 -0.05 -10.94
C SER A 258 -8.04 1.20 -10.55
N ALA A 259 -7.97 2.19 -11.44
CA ALA A 259 -7.27 3.45 -11.17
C ALA A 259 -7.97 4.29 -10.08
N GLY A 260 -9.30 4.38 -10.14
CA GLY A 260 -10.10 5.05 -9.09
C GLY A 260 -9.93 4.39 -7.73
N ALA A 261 -9.91 3.05 -7.69
CA ALA A 261 -9.68 2.28 -6.47
C ALA A 261 -8.31 2.56 -5.83
N ILE A 262 -7.25 2.73 -6.62
CA ILE A 262 -5.94 3.16 -6.13
C ILE A 262 -6.03 4.53 -5.44
N LEU A 263 -6.70 5.50 -6.04
CA LEU A 263 -6.85 6.84 -5.43
C LEU A 263 -7.64 6.79 -4.11
N VAL A 264 -8.70 5.98 -4.06
CA VAL A 264 -9.45 5.76 -2.81
C VAL A 264 -8.56 5.11 -1.75
N TYR A 265 -7.75 4.12 -2.13
CA TYR A 265 -6.82 3.47 -1.22
C TYR A 265 -5.80 4.45 -0.64
N LEU A 266 -5.24 5.33 -1.47
CA LEU A 266 -4.30 6.37 -1.02
C LEU A 266 -4.95 7.35 -0.04
N GLU A 267 -6.20 7.75 -0.27
CA GLU A 267 -6.93 8.59 0.68
C GLU A 267 -7.18 7.89 2.02
N GLN A 268 -7.55 6.60 1.99
CA GLN A 268 -7.77 5.81 3.21
C GLN A 268 -6.48 5.59 4.01
N THR A 269 -5.34 5.54 3.34
CA THR A 269 -4.02 5.44 3.98
C THR A 269 -3.45 6.80 4.40
N GLN A 270 -4.25 7.87 4.28
CA GLN A 270 -3.94 9.24 4.71
C GLN A 270 -2.73 9.87 4.01
N HIS A 271 -2.44 9.43 2.79
CA HIS A 271 -1.40 10.06 1.99
C HIS A 271 -1.84 11.40 1.43
N SER A 272 -1.14 12.46 1.81
CA SER A 272 -1.39 13.84 1.36
C SER A 272 -0.62 14.24 0.09
N GLY A 273 0.33 13.43 -0.35
CA GLY A 273 1.28 13.74 -1.42
C GLY A 273 0.81 13.49 -2.85
N LEU A 274 -0.50 13.58 -3.14
CA LEU A 274 -1.05 13.23 -4.46
C LEU A 274 -0.86 14.33 -5.54
N LYS A 275 -0.26 15.47 -5.21
CA LYS A 275 -0.09 16.61 -6.12
C LYS A 275 0.82 16.34 -7.31
N ASN A 276 1.71 15.36 -7.22
CA ASN A 276 2.60 14.94 -8.30
C ASN A 276 1.91 14.04 -9.32
N ILE A 277 0.75 13.45 -9.01
CA ILE A 277 -0.02 12.61 -9.92
C ILE A 277 -0.88 13.53 -10.80
N ARG A 278 -0.35 13.90 -11.97
CA ARG A 278 -0.97 14.91 -12.86
C ARG A 278 -1.55 14.32 -14.12
N SER A 279 -1.26 13.08 -14.45
CA SER A 279 -1.72 12.45 -15.68
C SER A 279 -1.84 10.94 -15.51
N ILE A 280 -2.64 10.34 -16.38
CA ILE A 280 -2.79 8.90 -16.51
C ILE A 280 -2.74 8.52 -17.99
N SER A 281 -2.14 7.39 -18.30
CA SER A 281 -2.04 6.90 -19.66
C SER A 281 -2.46 5.45 -19.78
N ARG A 282 -2.89 5.07 -20.98
CA ARG A 282 -3.24 3.69 -21.29
C ARG A 282 -2.03 2.91 -21.77
N ILE A 283 -1.83 1.71 -21.23
CA ILE A 283 -0.87 0.74 -21.77
C ILE A 283 -1.51 0.10 -23.01
N VAL A 284 -0.89 0.30 -24.17
CA VAL A 284 -1.36 -0.28 -25.44
C VAL A 284 -0.50 -1.49 -25.76
N SER A 285 -1.13 -2.65 -25.98
CA SER A 285 -0.42 -3.84 -26.45
C SER A 285 0.08 -3.61 -27.87
N ALA A 286 1.37 -3.82 -28.10
CA ALA A 286 1.97 -3.71 -29.45
C ALA A 286 1.29 -4.61 -30.50
N LYS A 287 0.58 -5.66 -30.08
CA LYS A 287 -0.23 -6.51 -31.00
C LYS A 287 -1.38 -5.78 -31.70
N ARG A 288 -1.79 -4.60 -31.23
CA ARG A 288 -2.85 -3.80 -31.86
C ARG A 288 -2.32 -2.74 -32.82
N ALA A 289 -1.04 -2.39 -32.74
CA ALA A 289 -0.43 -1.37 -33.60
C ALA A 289 -0.05 -1.88 -34.99
N TYR A 290 0.12 -3.18 -35.14
CA TYR A 290 0.47 -3.81 -36.43
C TYR A 290 -0.55 -4.91 -36.75
N GLY A 291 -1.66 -4.53 -37.36
CA GLY A 291 -2.52 -5.46 -38.08
C GLY A 291 -1.70 -6.19 -39.14
N HIS A 292 -1.61 -7.53 -39.03
CA HIS A 292 -0.95 -8.41 -39.99
C HIS A 292 0.55 -8.18 -40.22
N CYS A 293 1.41 -8.61 -39.30
CA CYS A 293 2.63 -9.36 -39.66
C CYS A 293 3.33 -9.89 -38.40
N TRP A 294 3.88 -11.11 -38.53
CA TRP A 294 4.77 -11.85 -37.60
C TRP A 294 4.10 -12.85 -36.66
N LYS A 295 4.04 -14.04 -37.16
CA LYS A 295 4.11 -15.28 -36.36
C LYS A 295 5.54 -15.37 -35.83
N ASN A 296 5.65 -15.61 -34.50
CA ASN A 296 6.88 -15.98 -33.79
C ASN A 296 7.96 -14.87 -33.64
N ASN A 297 7.84 -14.02 -32.63
CA ASN A 297 8.97 -13.73 -31.73
C ASN A 297 8.51 -12.88 -30.53
N VAL A 298 8.85 -13.36 -29.32
CA VAL A 298 8.57 -12.70 -28.05
C VAL A 298 9.73 -11.75 -27.77
N TYR A 299 9.59 -10.48 -28.15
CA TYR A 299 10.36 -9.37 -27.56
C TYR A 299 9.42 -8.19 -27.36
N SER A 300 9.15 -7.86 -26.10
CA SER A 300 8.43 -6.67 -25.69
C SER A 300 9.33 -5.45 -25.89
N ILE A 301 9.06 -4.66 -26.91
CA ILE A 301 9.69 -3.34 -27.07
C ILE A 301 8.72 -2.33 -26.44
N PHE A 302 9.13 -1.77 -25.30
CA PHE A 302 8.48 -0.59 -24.71
C PHE A 302 8.92 0.63 -25.53
N TYR A 303 8.02 1.21 -26.34
CA TYR A 303 8.20 2.55 -26.90
C TYR A 303 7.40 3.54 -26.07
N GLU A 304 8.11 4.39 -25.36
CA GLU A 304 7.59 5.67 -24.90
C GLU A 304 7.27 6.52 -26.12
N CYS A 305 6.00 6.89 -26.28
CA CYS A 305 5.57 7.89 -27.24
C CYS A 305 5.78 9.28 -26.62
N SER A 306 7.03 9.66 -26.42
CA SER A 306 7.42 11.04 -26.13
C SER A 306 8.40 11.49 -27.23
N SER A 307 7.91 12.38 -28.08
CA SER A 307 8.63 13.14 -29.12
C SER A 307 8.16 12.88 -30.55
N ILE A 308 6.99 13.42 -30.89
CA ILE A 308 6.77 13.98 -32.24
C ILE A 308 6.22 15.40 -32.06
N THR A 309 7.06 16.31 -31.68
CA THR A 309 6.95 17.74 -31.98
C THR A 309 8.36 18.27 -32.03
N ASN A 310 8.92 18.30 -33.22
CA ASN A 310 9.88 19.27 -33.72
C ASN A 310 10.55 18.68 -34.96
N ASN A 311 10.06 19.12 -36.11
CA ASN A 311 10.85 19.52 -37.26
C ASN A 311 9.96 19.59 -38.50
N ILE A 312 9.23 20.69 -38.65
CA ILE A 312 8.92 21.27 -39.98
C ILE A 312 9.24 22.75 -39.84
N THR A 313 10.48 23.08 -40.10
CA THR A 313 10.83 24.40 -40.60
C THR A 313 12.05 24.21 -41.51
N THR A 314 11.94 24.78 -42.71
CA THR A 314 12.92 25.01 -43.77
C THR A 314 12.98 23.92 -44.87
N ILE A 315 12.27 24.09 -45.94
CA ILE A 315 12.63 24.76 -47.24
C ILE A 315 11.34 24.96 -48.01
#